data_732f78a4fa73c093a985fe9e68d94859
#
_entry.id   732f78a4fa73c093a985fe9e68d94859
#
_cell.length_a   1.000
_cell.length_b   1.000
_cell.length_c   1.000
_cell.angle_alpha   90.00
_cell.angle_beta   90.00
_cell.angle_gamma   90.00
#
_symmetry.space_group_name_H-M   'P 1'
#
loop_
_entity.id
_entity.type
_entity.pdbx_description
1 polymer ?
#
loop_
_entity_poly.entity_id
_entity_poly.type
_entity_poly.pdbx_seq_one_letter_code
_entity_poly.pdbx_strand_id
1 'polypeptide(L)'
;MDMEKVAQGFELVVANIMLLSEKLDTDFYDAFVEQNAAFLDDTDQGIVELSVNNDKLRQLNLSNKEWQKLFQFVLLKGSQVAPLQPNHAMTPDAIGLIFNFIIEHLNKNSELRLIEFGSGMGNLAETLLVNLNKKVDYVGFEVDDLLLDLSASMAEIMGSQAEFMQIDAVQKRLMEPADVVVSDLPIGFYPDDEVAKNFEVATTDGHTFAHHLLIEQSFNYLKEGSFAIFLAPEDLLTSPQGPLLKEWIGKHGSVMAVITLPKSLFNADAKAIYVLKKGPAAHATFAHPLSSLTDRESLEVFMEEFTKIVKL
;
A
#
# COMPACT_ATOMS: atom_id res chain seq x y z
N MET A 1 4.60 -3.19 21.81
CA MET A 1 5.72 -2.77 20.95
C MET A 1 6.75 -2.08 21.83
N ASP A 2 7.97 -2.57 21.79
CA ASP A 2 9.11 -2.03 22.56
C ASP A 2 9.93 -1.12 21.65
N MET A 3 9.81 0.19 21.85
CA MET A 3 10.48 1.19 21.00
C MET A 3 12.00 1.24 21.23
N GLU A 4 12.51 0.76 22.36
CA GLU A 4 13.95 0.66 22.60
C GLU A 4 14.59 -0.43 21.72
N LYS A 5 13.93 -1.60 21.62
CA LYS A 5 14.35 -2.65 20.69
C LYS A 5 14.29 -2.18 19.23
N VAL A 6 13.23 -1.46 18.84
CA VAL A 6 13.09 -0.90 17.48
C VAL A 6 14.22 0.06 17.17
N ALA A 7 14.57 0.95 18.12
CA ALA A 7 15.67 1.91 17.94
C ALA A 7 17.04 1.19 17.81
N GLN A 8 17.30 0.21 18.67
CA GLN A 8 18.53 -0.61 18.59
C GLN A 8 18.61 -1.37 17.26
N GLY A 9 17.50 -1.99 16.83
CA GLY A 9 17.45 -2.68 15.55
C GLY A 9 17.68 -1.76 14.37
N PHE A 10 17.08 -0.56 14.39
CA PHE A 10 17.29 0.47 13.37
C PHE A 10 18.77 0.87 13.25
N GLU A 11 19.47 1.11 14.37
CA GLU A 11 20.87 1.45 14.36
C GLU A 11 21.74 0.33 13.75
N LEU A 12 21.45 -0.93 14.10
CA LEU A 12 22.17 -2.08 13.55
C LEU A 12 21.93 -2.23 12.04
N VAL A 13 20.68 -2.14 11.58
CA VAL A 13 20.35 -2.28 10.15
C VAL A 13 20.97 -1.12 9.36
N VAL A 14 20.85 0.12 9.82
CA VAL A 14 21.46 1.27 9.11
C VAL A 14 22.99 1.15 9.07
N ALA A 15 23.64 0.73 10.15
CA ALA A 15 25.08 0.48 10.14
C ALA A 15 25.47 -0.57 9.08
N ASN A 16 24.73 -1.66 8.99
CA ASN A 16 24.96 -2.71 8.00
C ASN A 16 24.74 -2.21 6.57
N ILE A 17 23.67 -1.43 6.32
CA ILE A 17 23.42 -0.81 5.01
C ILE A 17 24.63 0.05 4.59
N MET A 18 25.17 0.86 5.50
CA MET A 18 26.32 1.71 5.19
C MET A 18 27.58 0.89 4.86
N LEU A 19 27.85 -0.21 5.60
CA LEU A 19 28.95 -1.13 5.32
C LEU A 19 28.81 -1.79 3.95
N LEU A 20 27.60 -2.24 3.61
CA LEU A 20 27.30 -2.88 2.32
C LEU A 20 27.36 -1.89 1.17
N SER A 21 26.79 -0.70 1.33
CA SER A 21 26.83 0.36 0.32
C SER A 21 28.27 0.73 -0.04
N GLU A 22 29.16 0.89 0.95
CA GLU A 22 30.58 1.16 0.71
C GLU A 22 31.28 -0.01 0.02
N LYS A 23 31.04 -1.25 0.47
CA LYS A 23 31.71 -2.42 -0.07
C LYS A 23 31.28 -2.78 -1.50
N LEU A 24 29.99 -2.64 -1.78
CA LEU A 24 29.40 -3.04 -3.07
C LEU A 24 29.34 -1.88 -4.07
N ASP A 25 29.73 -0.67 -3.64
CA ASP A 25 29.63 0.56 -4.43
C ASP A 25 28.19 0.77 -4.98
N THR A 26 27.19 0.62 -4.09
CA THR A 26 25.78 0.69 -4.44
C THR A 26 25.04 1.72 -3.59
N ASP A 27 23.79 2.02 -3.93
CA ASP A 27 22.99 2.97 -3.18
C ASP A 27 22.40 2.39 -1.89
N PHE A 28 21.65 3.23 -1.15
CA PHE A 28 21.08 2.87 0.14
C PHE A 28 20.05 1.74 0.04
N TYR A 29 19.24 1.74 -1.00
CA TYR A 29 18.13 0.78 -1.11
C TYR A 29 18.58 -0.58 -1.59
N ASP A 30 19.50 -0.63 -2.57
CA ASP A 30 20.14 -1.87 -2.98
C ASP A 30 20.92 -2.49 -1.79
N ALA A 31 21.67 -1.66 -1.05
CA ALA A 31 22.36 -2.12 0.15
C ALA A 31 21.38 -2.60 1.25
N PHE A 32 20.18 -2.06 1.31
CA PHE A 32 19.14 -2.52 2.24
C PHE A 32 18.59 -3.89 1.84
N VAL A 33 18.35 -4.14 0.56
CA VAL A 33 17.97 -5.48 0.05
C VAL A 33 19.06 -6.50 0.38
N GLU A 34 20.34 -6.15 0.12
CA GLU A 34 21.49 -7.00 0.43
C GLU A 34 21.63 -7.27 1.94
N GLN A 35 21.36 -6.26 2.80
CA GLN A 35 21.31 -6.45 4.25
C GLN A 35 20.24 -7.45 4.66
N ASN A 36 19.05 -7.35 4.08
CA ASN A 36 17.96 -8.26 4.37
C ASN A 36 18.29 -9.70 3.93
N ALA A 37 18.86 -9.86 2.73
CA ALA A 37 19.35 -11.15 2.23
C ALA A 37 20.44 -11.74 3.15
N ALA A 38 21.44 -10.93 3.52
CA ALA A 38 22.51 -11.37 4.44
C ALA A 38 21.97 -11.78 5.82
N PHE A 39 20.94 -11.11 6.32
CA PHE A 39 20.27 -11.47 7.57
C PHE A 39 19.51 -12.79 7.46
N LEU A 40 18.79 -13.03 6.35
CA LEU A 40 18.03 -14.26 6.10
C LEU A 40 18.95 -15.47 5.90
N ASP A 41 19.96 -15.32 5.06
CA ASP A 41 20.89 -16.38 4.65
C ASP A 41 22.01 -16.67 5.68
N ASP A 42 22.07 -15.88 6.75
CA ASP A 42 23.13 -15.95 7.76
C ASP A 42 24.56 -15.80 7.16
N THR A 43 24.71 -14.87 6.23
CA THR A 43 25.99 -14.59 5.55
C THR A 43 26.63 -13.32 6.05
N ASP A 44 27.96 -13.27 6.02
CA ASP A 44 28.73 -12.08 6.40
C ASP A 44 29.16 -11.22 5.21
N GLN A 45 28.86 -11.66 4.00
CA GLN A 45 29.28 -10.98 2.76
C GLN A 45 30.79 -10.62 2.75
N GLY A 46 31.59 -11.32 3.58
CA GLY A 46 33.01 -10.99 3.83
C GLY A 46 33.23 -9.71 4.66
N ILE A 47 32.25 -9.31 5.49
CA ILE A 47 32.30 -8.19 6.45
C ILE A 47 31.97 -8.74 7.84
N VAL A 48 32.99 -8.95 8.68
CA VAL A 48 32.81 -9.52 10.02
C VAL A 48 31.84 -8.70 10.88
N GLU A 49 31.87 -7.38 10.77
CA GLU A 49 30.99 -6.48 11.52
C GLU A 49 29.52 -6.68 11.14
N LEU A 50 29.21 -6.96 9.87
CA LEU A 50 27.86 -7.31 9.39
C LEU A 50 27.30 -8.52 10.15
N SER A 51 28.06 -9.60 10.24
CA SER A 51 27.68 -10.80 10.98
C SER A 51 27.42 -10.49 12.47
N VAL A 52 28.34 -9.77 13.12
CA VAL A 52 28.18 -9.37 14.54
C VAL A 52 26.91 -8.54 14.76
N ASN A 53 26.61 -7.62 13.85
CA ASN A 53 25.40 -6.79 13.96
C ASN A 53 24.12 -7.61 13.70
N ASN A 54 24.14 -8.52 12.73
CA ASN A 54 23.01 -9.42 12.46
C ASN A 54 22.75 -10.38 13.64
N ASP A 55 23.79 -10.87 14.32
CA ASP A 55 23.61 -11.67 15.53
C ASP A 55 22.96 -10.88 16.67
N LYS A 56 23.36 -9.63 16.88
CA LYS A 56 22.71 -8.74 17.85
C LYS A 56 21.25 -8.47 17.47
N LEU A 57 20.98 -8.23 16.17
CA LEU A 57 19.64 -8.00 15.65
C LEU A 57 18.71 -9.19 15.90
N ARG A 58 19.18 -10.43 15.66
CA ARG A 58 18.46 -11.67 16.01
C ARG A 58 18.14 -11.76 17.50
N GLN A 59 19.10 -11.39 18.37
CA GLN A 59 18.91 -11.42 19.84
C GLN A 59 17.83 -10.45 20.33
N LEU A 60 17.49 -9.40 19.58
CA LEU A 60 16.40 -8.50 19.93
C LEU A 60 15.02 -9.22 19.90
N ASN A 61 14.90 -10.29 19.13
CA ASN A 61 13.68 -11.09 19.00
C ASN A 61 12.46 -10.19 18.74
N LEU A 62 12.52 -9.42 17.64
CA LEU A 62 11.50 -8.46 17.27
C LEU A 62 10.21 -9.19 16.81
N SER A 63 9.07 -8.71 17.29
CA SER A 63 7.77 -9.09 16.76
C SER A 63 7.53 -8.45 15.38
N ASN A 64 6.55 -8.97 14.59
CA ASN A 64 6.22 -8.41 13.29
C ASN A 64 5.85 -6.91 13.35
N LYS A 65 5.18 -6.46 14.42
CA LYS A 65 4.90 -5.03 14.64
C LYS A 65 6.16 -4.19 14.88
N GLU A 66 7.16 -4.77 15.51
CA GLU A 66 8.45 -4.11 15.75
C GLU A 66 9.30 -4.11 14.48
N TRP A 67 9.31 -5.19 13.70
CA TRP A 67 9.92 -5.24 12.37
C TRP A 67 9.31 -4.21 11.43
N GLN A 68 7.98 -4.19 11.29
CA GLN A 68 7.28 -3.19 10.50
C GLN A 68 7.72 -1.77 10.86
N LYS A 69 7.77 -1.45 12.16
CA LYS A 69 8.15 -0.11 12.62
C LYS A 69 9.62 0.21 12.36
N LEU A 70 10.49 -0.78 12.51
CA LEU A 70 11.91 -0.67 12.17
C LEU A 70 12.08 -0.37 10.68
N PHE A 71 11.46 -1.14 9.80
CA PHE A 71 11.54 -0.96 8.36
C PHE A 71 11.03 0.41 7.92
N GLN A 72 9.95 0.91 8.51
CA GLN A 72 9.47 2.26 8.25
C GLN A 72 10.53 3.33 8.58
N PHE A 73 11.25 3.19 9.69
CA PHE A 73 12.33 4.11 10.03
C PHE A 73 13.51 4.00 9.07
N VAL A 74 13.85 2.79 8.61
CA VAL A 74 14.89 2.58 7.60
C VAL A 74 14.49 3.22 6.27
N LEU A 75 13.26 3.02 5.81
CA LEU A 75 12.74 3.62 4.58
C LEU A 75 12.69 5.16 4.68
N LEU A 76 12.27 5.71 5.82
CA LEU A 76 12.33 7.15 6.07
C LEU A 76 13.76 7.69 6.07
N LYS A 77 14.73 6.92 6.59
CA LYS A 77 16.14 7.27 6.49
C LYS A 77 16.62 7.24 5.05
N GLY A 78 16.25 6.21 4.29
CA GLY A 78 16.53 6.08 2.86
C GLY A 78 16.03 7.29 2.07
N SER A 79 14.79 7.72 2.28
CA SER A 79 14.20 8.86 1.59
C SER A 79 14.95 10.20 1.83
N GLN A 80 15.71 10.29 2.94
CA GLN A 80 16.54 11.47 3.23
C GLN A 80 17.91 11.43 2.55
N VAL A 81 18.49 10.23 2.34
CA VAL A 81 19.85 10.07 1.78
C VAL A 81 19.85 9.75 0.29
N ALA A 82 18.83 9.07 -0.19
CA ALA A 82 18.62 8.69 -1.59
C ALA A 82 17.14 8.90 -1.97
N PRO A 83 16.70 10.14 -2.23
CA PRO A 83 15.29 10.41 -2.54
C PRO A 83 14.82 9.65 -3.77
N LEU A 84 13.71 8.92 -3.63
CA LEU A 84 13.03 8.25 -4.73
C LEU A 84 12.12 9.23 -5.49
N GLN A 85 11.52 8.74 -6.58
CA GLN A 85 10.54 9.52 -7.35
C GLN A 85 9.32 9.88 -6.48
N PRO A 86 8.63 11.00 -6.76
CA PRO A 86 7.49 11.45 -5.94
C PRO A 86 6.37 10.39 -5.79
N ASN A 87 6.14 9.57 -6.83
CA ASN A 87 5.12 8.51 -6.80
C ASN A 87 5.56 7.28 -5.99
N HIS A 88 6.82 7.21 -5.54
CA HIS A 88 7.35 6.13 -4.69
C HIS A 88 7.30 6.49 -3.20
N ALA A 89 6.47 7.46 -2.83
CA ALA A 89 6.28 7.82 -1.44
C ALA A 89 5.59 6.70 -0.66
N MET A 90 6.08 6.45 0.54
CA MET A 90 5.50 5.45 1.44
C MET A 90 4.11 5.88 1.91
N THR A 91 3.10 4.99 1.77
CA THR A 91 1.76 5.22 2.32
C THR A 91 1.82 5.32 3.85
N PRO A 92 1.31 6.39 4.49
CA PRO A 92 1.33 6.53 5.94
C PRO A 92 0.56 5.42 6.66
N ASP A 93 1.10 4.90 7.78
CA ASP A 93 0.44 3.87 8.62
C ASP A 93 -1.00 4.19 8.97
N ALA A 94 -1.26 5.44 9.30
CA ALA A 94 -2.61 5.87 9.69
C ALA A 94 -3.64 5.62 8.57
N ILE A 95 -3.23 5.71 7.30
CA ILE A 95 -4.07 5.36 6.15
C ILE A 95 -4.29 3.86 6.09
N GLY A 96 -3.22 3.07 6.22
CA GLY A 96 -3.31 1.60 6.28
C GLY A 96 -4.20 1.11 7.43
N LEU A 97 -4.18 1.76 8.59
CA LEU A 97 -5.06 1.42 9.72
C LEU A 97 -6.54 1.77 9.44
N ILE A 98 -6.82 2.83 8.67
CA ILE A 98 -8.18 3.13 8.21
C ILE A 98 -8.63 2.07 7.20
N PHE A 99 -7.78 1.67 6.26
CA PHE A 99 -8.08 0.57 5.33
C PHE A 99 -8.36 -0.72 6.10
N ASN A 100 -7.54 -1.03 7.11
CA ASN A 100 -7.75 -2.19 7.98
C ASN A 100 -9.13 -2.16 8.66
N PHE A 101 -9.50 -1.02 9.26
CA PHE A 101 -10.83 -0.84 9.86
C PHE A 101 -11.96 -1.06 8.86
N ILE A 102 -11.85 -0.49 7.64
CA ILE A 102 -12.86 -0.64 6.59
C ILE A 102 -12.97 -2.11 6.17
N ILE A 103 -11.84 -2.80 5.95
CA ILE A 103 -11.81 -4.22 5.58
C ILE A 103 -12.46 -5.08 6.68
N GLU A 104 -12.10 -4.89 7.94
CA GLU A 104 -12.68 -5.62 9.08
C GLU A 104 -14.18 -5.36 9.23
N HIS A 105 -14.62 -4.14 8.88
CA HIS A 105 -16.04 -3.79 8.95
C HIS A 105 -16.84 -4.43 7.82
N LEU A 106 -16.35 -4.34 6.57
CA LEU A 106 -17.06 -4.78 5.38
C LEU A 106 -16.92 -6.27 5.08
N ASN A 107 -15.80 -6.89 5.37
CA ASN A 107 -15.61 -8.31 5.19
C ASN A 107 -15.63 -9.05 6.54
N LYS A 108 -16.60 -9.93 6.75
CA LYS A 108 -16.76 -10.69 8.01
C LYS A 108 -16.16 -12.09 7.97
N ASN A 109 -15.62 -12.51 6.84
CA ASN A 109 -14.98 -13.81 6.71
C ASN A 109 -13.66 -13.86 7.51
N SER A 110 -13.31 -15.02 8.02
CA SER A 110 -12.03 -15.27 8.72
C SER A 110 -10.84 -15.36 7.76
N GLU A 111 -11.10 -15.60 6.49
CA GLU A 111 -10.12 -15.65 5.42
C GLU A 111 -10.53 -14.67 4.32
N LEU A 112 -9.58 -14.00 3.70
CA LEU A 112 -9.82 -13.11 2.56
C LEU A 112 -8.66 -13.15 1.59
N ARG A 113 -8.98 -13.03 0.29
CA ARG A 113 -8.00 -12.75 -0.76
C ARG A 113 -7.95 -11.26 -1.02
N LEU A 114 -6.75 -10.69 -0.92
CA LEU A 114 -6.49 -9.26 -1.09
C LEU A 114 -5.45 -9.05 -2.20
N ILE A 115 -5.76 -8.17 -3.14
CA ILE A 115 -4.82 -7.73 -4.17
C ILE A 115 -4.51 -6.26 -3.95
N GLU A 116 -3.22 -5.89 -3.96
CA GLU A 116 -2.77 -4.51 -3.92
C GLU A 116 -2.18 -4.10 -5.27
N PHE A 117 -2.65 -2.99 -5.82
CA PHE A 117 -2.11 -2.40 -7.05
C PHE A 117 -1.11 -1.30 -6.71
N GLY A 118 0.11 -1.41 -7.25
CA GLY A 118 1.20 -0.53 -6.92
C GLY A 118 1.60 -0.70 -5.46
N SER A 119 2.05 -1.91 -5.07
CA SER A 119 2.40 -2.22 -3.69
C SER A 119 3.62 -1.43 -3.18
N GLY A 120 4.37 -0.82 -4.10
CA GLY A 120 5.51 0.03 -3.76
C GLY A 120 6.51 -0.70 -2.87
N MET A 121 7.02 0.01 -1.87
CA MET A 121 7.94 -0.55 -0.87
C MET A 121 7.27 -1.48 0.16
N GLY A 122 5.99 -1.83 0.01
CA GLY A 122 5.30 -2.78 0.87
C GLY A 122 4.72 -2.22 2.18
N ASN A 123 4.80 -0.91 2.45
CA ASN A 123 4.36 -0.36 3.73
C ASN A 123 2.85 -0.53 3.99
N LEU A 124 2.00 -0.36 2.96
CA LEU A 124 0.56 -0.62 3.10
C LEU A 124 0.31 -2.12 3.31
N ALA A 125 0.96 -2.98 2.51
CA ALA A 125 0.93 -4.42 2.65
C ALA A 125 1.23 -4.87 4.09
N GLU A 126 2.39 -4.46 4.63
CA GLU A 126 2.82 -4.81 5.98
C GLU A 126 1.84 -4.29 7.04
N THR A 127 1.33 -3.06 6.87
CA THR A 127 0.35 -2.50 7.80
C THR A 127 -0.93 -3.33 7.82
N LEU A 128 -1.42 -3.77 6.68
CA LEU A 128 -2.61 -4.62 6.59
C LEU A 128 -2.34 -6.02 7.15
N LEU A 129 -1.26 -6.67 6.73
CA LEU A 129 -0.94 -8.05 7.13
C LEU A 129 -0.68 -8.21 8.63
N VAL A 130 -0.05 -7.19 9.26
CA VAL A 130 0.25 -7.21 10.69
C VAL A 130 -0.97 -6.87 11.57
N ASN A 131 -1.95 -6.15 11.05
CA ASN A 131 -3.08 -5.65 11.86
C ASN A 131 -4.44 -6.29 11.53
N LEU A 132 -4.63 -6.92 10.35
CA LEU A 132 -5.85 -7.67 10.05
C LEU A 132 -5.94 -8.93 10.94
N ASN A 133 -7.10 -9.09 11.61
CA ASN A 133 -7.39 -10.30 12.41
C ASN A 133 -7.98 -11.42 11.52
N LYS A 134 -7.34 -11.66 10.37
CA LYS A 134 -7.80 -12.60 9.34
C LYS A 134 -6.62 -13.35 8.75
N LYS A 135 -6.89 -14.52 8.19
CA LYS A 135 -5.95 -15.15 7.29
C LYS A 135 -6.05 -14.46 5.93
N VAL A 136 -4.98 -13.81 5.51
CA VAL A 136 -4.93 -13.04 4.28
C VAL A 136 -4.10 -13.78 3.24
N ASP A 137 -4.71 -14.09 2.10
CA ASP A 137 -4.05 -14.48 0.87
C ASP A 137 -3.78 -13.19 0.10
N TYR A 138 -2.55 -12.67 0.22
CA TYR A 138 -2.16 -11.35 -0.28
C TYR A 138 -1.30 -11.48 -1.53
N VAL A 139 -1.63 -10.66 -2.54
CA VAL A 139 -0.82 -10.50 -3.74
C VAL A 139 -0.63 -9.01 -4.03
N GLY A 140 0.61 -8.54 -4.06
CA GLY A 140 0.99 -7.18 -4.45
C GLY A 140 1.51 -7.13 -5.89
N PHE A 141 1.05 -6.15 -6.68
CA PHE A 141 1.57 -5.85 -8.03
C PHE A 141 2.42 -4.59 -7.97
N GLU A 142 3.64 -4.68 -8.48
CA GLU A 142 4.55 -3.54 -8.59
C GLU A 142 5.31 -3.63 -9.92
N VAL A 143 5.58 -2.49 -10.55
CA VAL A 143 6.31 -2.45 -11.83
C VAL A 143 7.80 -2.20 -11.63
N ASP A 144 8.16 -1.50 -10.57
CA ASP A 144 9.52 -1.15 -10.23
C ASP A 144 10.19 -2.31 -9.50
N ASP A 145 11.30 -2.80 -10.03
CA ASP A 145 12.02 -3.96 -9.52
C ASP A 145 12.64 -3.71 -8.15
N LEU A 146 13.20 -2.52 -7.92
CA LEU A 146 13.78 -2.16 -6.63
C LEU A 146 12.71 -2.13 -5.53
N LEU A 147 11.55 -1.51 -5.80
CA LEU A 147 10.45 -1.46 -4.82
C LEU A 147 9.90 -2.86 -4.53
N LEU A 148 9.83 -3.71 -5.56
CA LEU A 148 9.45 -5.11 -5.41
C LEU A 148 10.42 -5.87 -4.50
N ASP A 149 11.72 -5.75 -4.75
CA ASP A 149 12.76 -6.44 -3.96
C ASP A 149 12.77 -5.96 -2.50
N LEU A 150 12.59 -4.66 -2.27
CA LEU A 150 12.42 -4.10 -0.93
C LEU A 150 11.23 -4.73 -0.20
N SER A 151 10.05 -4.72 -0.83
CA SER A 151 8.83 -5.25 -0.21
C SER A 151 8.92 -6.76 0.06
N ALA A 152 9.46 -7.53 -0.89
CA ALA A 152 9.62 -8.97 -0.76
C ALA A 152 10.62 -9.33 0.36
N SER A 153 11.80 -8.68 0.40
CA SER A 153 12.82 -8.97 1.41
C SER A 153 12.36 -8.62 2.83
N MET A 154 11.63 -7.53 3.02
CA MET A 154 11.05 -7.16 4.32
C MET A 154 9.97 -8.15 4.76
N ALA A 155 9.07 -8.53 3.85
CA ALA A 155 8.02 -9.51 4.12
C ALA A 155 8.60 -10.87 4.51
N GLU A 156 9.69 -11.31 3.87
CA GLU A 156 10.37 -12.56 4.18
C GLU A 156 10.97 -12.55 5.59
N ILE A 157 11.63 -11.46 6.01
CA ILE A 157 12.11 -11.30 7.40
C ILE A 157 10.97 -11.40 8.41
N MET A 158 9.81 -10.84 8.08
CA MET A 158 8.61 -10.91 8.93
C MET A 158 7.92 -12.29 8.90
N GLY A 159 8.40 -13.23 8.08
CA GLY A 159 7.77 -14.53 7.87
C GLY A 159 6.38 -14.44 7.24
N SER A 160 6.12 -13.39 6.48
CA SER A 160 4.88 -13.18 5.77
C SER A 160 4.72 -14.16 4.61
N GLN A 161 3.47 -14.55 4.33
CA GLN A 161 3.11 -15.35 3.15
C GLN A 161 2.64 -14.45 1.99
N ALA A 162 2.98 -13.16 2.02
CA ALA A 162 2.65 -12.24 0.94
C ALA A 162 3.41 -12.62 -0.34
N GLU A 163 2.70 -12.58 -1.47
CA GLU A 163 3.30 -12.71 -2.79
C GLU A 163 3.43 -11.32 -3.41
N PHE A 164 4.61 -11.00 -3.94
CA PHE A 164 4.85 -9.78 -4.71
C PHE A 164 5.21 -10.15 -6.14
N MET A 165 4.57 -9.51 -7.11
CA MET A 165 4.70 -9.84 -8.53
C MET A 165 5.07 -8.59 -9.33
N GLN A 166 6.10 -8.70 -10.16
CA GLN A 166 6.46 -7.63 -11.10
C GLN A 166 5.45 -7.57 -12.24
N ILE A 167 4.39 -6.80 -12.06
CA ILE A 167 3.27 -6.70 -12.99
C ILE A 167 2.80 -5.25 -13.08
N ASP A 168 2.60 -4.78 -14.32
CA ASP A 168 1.77 -3.61 -14.56
C ASP A 168 0.29 -3.97 -14.31
N ALA A 169 -0.28 -3.41 -13.24
CA ALA A 169 -1.63 -3.71 -12.80
C ALA A 169 -2.72 -3.26 -13.79
N VAL A 170 -2.42 -2.36 -14.73
CA VAL A 170 -3.33 -2.00 -15.84
C VAL A 170 -3.47 -3.18 -16.83
N GLN A 171 -2.43 -3.98 -17.00
CA GLN A 171 -2.46 -5.13 -17.89
C GLN A 171 -3.23 -6.30 -17.28
N LYS A 172 -4.22 -6.80 -18.03
CA LYS A 172 -5.05 -7.92 -17.57
C LYS A 172 -4.23 -9.21 -17.40
N ARG A 173 -4.33 -9.82 -16.22
CA ARG A 173 -3.76 -11.13 -15.90
C ARG A 173 -4.87 -12.08 -15.47
N LEU A 174 -4.69 -13.36 -15.74
CA LEU A 174 -5.59 -14.39 -15.26
C LEU A 174 -5.23 -14.75 -13.81
N MET A 175 -6.11 -14.39 -12.88
CA MET A 175 -5.93 -14.65 -11.46
C MET A 175 -7.27 -15.02 -10.82
N GLU A 176 -7.19 -15.65 -9.65
CA GLU A 176 -8.37 -15.91 -8.83
C GLU A 176 -8.97 -14.57 -8.34
N PRO A 177 -10.30 -14.43 -8.37
CA PRO A 177 -10.96 -13.21 -7.93
C PRO A 177 -10.73 -12.91 -6.45
N ALA A 178 -10.54 -11.63 -6.13
CA ALA A 178 -10.28 -11.12 -4.80
C ALA A 178 -11.56 -10.70 -4.06
N ASP A 179 -11.50 -10.78 -2.74
CA ASP A 179 -12.52 -10.21 -1.84
C ASP A 179 -12.34 -8.71 -1.67
N VAL A 180 -11.09 -8.23 -1.78
CA VAL A 180 -10.73 -6.82 -1.65
C VAL A 180 -9.61 -6.48 -2.61
N VAL A 181 -9.70 -5.32 -3.26
CA VAL A 181 -8.58 -4.68 -3.96
C VAL A 181 -8.25 -3.39 -3.23
N VAL A 182 -6.96 -3.13 -2.99
CA VAL A 182 -6.49 -1.89 -2.37
C VAL A 182 -5.43 -1.22 -3.24
N SER A 183 -5.30 0.10 -3.12
CA SER A 183 -4.18 0.84 -3.72
C SER A 183 -4.03 2.24 -3.12
N ASP A 184 -2.81 2.68 -2.89
CA ASP A 184 -2.46 4.09 -2.92
C ASP A 184 -2.19 4.43 -4.40
N LEU A 185 -3.20 4.98 -5.07
CA LEU A 185 -3.19 5.09 -6.53
C LEU A 185 -2.09 6.03 -7.03
N PRO A 186 -1.28 5.60 -8.01
CA PRO A 186 -0.27 6.46 -8.63
C PRO A 186 -0.96 7.62 -9.36
N ILE A 187 -0.49 8.84 -9.12
CA ILE A 187 -1.02 10.05 -9.76
C ILE A 187 -0.23 10.32 -11.04
N GLY A 188 -0.92 10.50 -12.13
CA GLY A 188 -0.34 10.79 -13.44
C GLY A 188 -1.07 10.11 -14.59
N PHE A 189 -0.54 10.34 -15.80
CA PHE A 189 -1.05 9.70 -16.99
C PHE A 189 -0.41 8.33 -17.20
N TYR A 190 -1.21 7.41 -17.74
CA TYR A 190 -0.68 6.11 -18.16
C TYR A 190 0.12 6.27 -19.46
N PRO A 191 1.32 5.68 -19.55
CA PRO A 191 2.24 5.98 -20.66
C PRO A 191 1.86 5.33 -21.99
N ASP A 192 1.02 4.28 -22.00
CA ASP A 192 0.62 3.53 -23.20
C ASP A 192 -0.85 3.79 -23.55
N ASP A 193 -1.07 4.74 -24.46
CA ASP A 193 -2.42 5.09 -24.93
C ASP A 193 -3.11 3.95 -25.68
N GLU A 194 -2.35 3.04 -26.34
CA GLU A 194 -2.95 1.91 -27.06
C GLU A 194 -3.52 0.88 -26.07
N VAL A 195 -2.86 0.68 -24.94
CA VAL A 195 -3.40 -0.13 -23.85
C VAL A 195 -4.58 0.57 -23.21
N ALA A 196 -4.47 1.86 -22.93
CA ALA A 196 -5.52 2.65 -22.29
C ALA A 196 -6.85 2.63 -23.08
N LYS A 197 -6.81 2.65 -24.40
CA LYS A 197 -8.01 2.59 -25.27
C LYS A 197 -8.89 1.35 -25.07
N ASN A 198 -8.38 0.31 -24.42
CA ASN A 198 -9.16 -0.90 -24.13
C ASN A 198 -10.10 -0.73 -22.91
N PHE A 199 -10.05 0.41 -22.23
CA PHE A 199 -10.82 0.72 -21.03
C PHE A 199 -11.99 1.66 -21.34
N GLU A 200 -13.12 1.45 -20.70
CA GLU A 200 -14.31 2.32 -20.87
C GLU A 200 -14.08 3.73 -20.27
N VAL A 201 -13.22 3.84 -19.26
CA VAL A 201 -12.85 5.13 -18.64
C VAL A 201 -11.80 5.91 -19.43
N ALA A 202 -11.31 5.36 -20.55
CA ALA A 202 -10.29 6.03 -21.36
C ALA A 202 -10.83 7.33 -21.99
N THR A 203 -10.03 8.39 -21.95
CA THR A 203 -10.36 9.61 -22.68
C THR A 203 -10.10 9.44 -24.18
N THR A 204 -10.92 10.11 -25.00
CA THR A 204 -10.70 10.19 -26.46
C THR A 204 -9.69 11.27 -26.83
N ASP A 205 -9.45 12.24 -25.94
CA ASP A 205 -8.59 13.39 -26.15
C ASP A 205 -7.43 13.39 -25.16
N GLY A 206 -6.21 13.17 -25.65
CA GLY A 206 -4.99 13.16 -24.84
C GLY A 206 -4.76 11.84 -24.10
N HIS A 207 -3.99 11.91 -23.01
CA HIS A 207 -3.59 10.75 -22.21
C HIS A 207 -4.60 10.47 -21.10
N THR A 208 -4.85 9.20 -20.83
CA THR A 208 -5.74 8.76 -19.75
C THR A 208 -4.99 8.70 -18.41
N PHE A 209 -5.64 9.12 -17.33
CA PHE A 209 -5.08 8.97 -15.98
C PHE A 209 -4.91 7.49 -15.61
N ALA A 210 -3.71 7.12 -15.14
CA ALA A 210 -3.39 5.76 -14.70
C ALA A 210 -4.34 5.27 -13.60
N HIS A 211 -4.65 6.12 -12.62
CA HIS A 211 -5.56 5.78 -11.53
C HIS A 211 -7.00 5.49 -11.98
N HIS A 212 -7.49 6.08 -13.09
CA HIS A 212 -8.79 5.72 -13.65
C HIS A 212 -8.78 4.30 -14.24
N LEU A 213 -7.71 3.96 -14.98
CA LEU A 213 -7.54 2.61 -15.54
C LEU A 213 -7.44 1.56 -14.44
N LEU A 214 -6.67 1.84 -13.38
CA LEU A 214 -6.52 0.94 -12.23
C LEU A 214 -7.84 0.73 -11.48
N ILE A 215 -8.67 1.75 -11.34
CA ILE A 215 -10.00 1.62 -10.75
C ILE A 215 -10.88 0.68 -11.60
N GLU A 216 -10.95 0.88 -12.91
CA GLU A 216 -11.68 -0.03 -13.80
C GLU A 216 -11.10 -1.44 -13.74
N GLN A 217 -9.78 -1.58 -13.82
CA GLN A 217 -9.13 -2.88 -13.78
C GLN A 217 -9.38 -3.63 -12.47
N SER A 218 -9.50 -2.94 -11.35
CA SER A 218 -9.78 -3.57 -10.07
C SER A 218 -11.07 -4.38 -10.07
N PHE A 219 -12.09 -3.93 -10.80
CA PHE A 219 -13.36 -4.66 -10.93
C PHE A 219 -13.23 -5.96 -11.72
N ASN A 220 -12.22 -6.08 -12.60
CA ASN A 220 -11.93 -7.35 -13.27
C ASN A 220 -11.37 -8.41 -12.30
N TYR A 221 -10.76 -7.98 -11.20
CA TYR A 221 -10.21 -8.86 -10.16
C TYR A 221 -11.14 -9.07 -8.98
N LEU A 222 -12.15 -8.20 -8.76
CA LEU A 222 -13.09 -8.35 -7.66
C LEU A 222 -14.14 -9.42 -7.92
N LYS A 223 -14.49 -10.18 -6.88
CA LYS A 223 -15.72 -10.99 -6.83
C LYS A 223 -16.95 -10.08 -6.92
N GLU A 224 -18.09 -10.61 -7.39
CA GLU A 224 -19.35 -9.87 -7.36
C GLU A 224 -19.74 -9.52 -5.92
N GLY A 225 -20.17 -8.26 -5.71
CA GLY A 225 -20.53 -7.74 -4.40
C GLY A 225 -19.35 -7.34 -3.52
N SER A 226 -18.11 -7.64 -3.91
CA SER A 226 -16.90 -7.24 -3.22
C SER A 226 -16.53 -5.77 -3.44
N PHE A 227 -15.48 -5.28 -2.80
CA PHE A 227 -15.16 -3.85 -2.77
C PHE A 227 -13.67 -3.57 -2.97
N ALA A 228 -13.40 -2.35 -3.42
CA ALA A 228 -12.05 -1.81 -3.50
C ALA A 228 -11.91 -0.58 -2.58
N ILE A 229 -10.70 -0.36 -2.06
CA ILE A 229 -10.35 0.80 -1.26
C ILE A 229 -9.15 1.50 -1.89
N PHE A 230 -9.32 2.78 -2.19
CA PHE A 230 -8.30 3.57 -2.86
C PHE A 230 -7.96 4.82 -2.06
N LEU A 231 -6.67 5.09 -1.89
CA LEU A 231 -6.21 6.43 -1.59
C LEU A 231 -5.99 7.14 -2.94
N ALA A 232 -6.72 8.20 -3.20
CA ALA A 232 -6.77 8.88 -4.49
C ALA A 232 -6.87 10.40 -4.33
N PRO A 233 -6.65 11.21 -5.39
CA PRO A 233 -6.90 12.64 -5.35
C PRO A 233 -8.33 12.96 -4.86
N GLU A 234 -8.47 14.01 -4.04
CA GLU A 234 -9.78 14.44 -3.51
C GLU A 234 -10.76 14.78 -4.65
N ASP A 235 -10.24 15.26 -5.77
CA ASP A 235 -11.01 15.60 -6.96
C ASP A 235 -11.19 14.46 -7.96
N LEU A 236 -10.88 13.22 -7.60
CA LEU A 236 -10.99 12.03 -8.46
C LEU A 236 -12.25 12.01 -9.33
N LEU A 237 -13.40 12.31 -8.73
CA LEU A 237 -14.68 12.29 -9.42
C LEU A 237 -15.07 13.65 -10.05
N THR A 238 -14.30 14.70 -9.84
CA THR A 238 -14.56 16.06 -10.36
C THR A 238 -13.46 16.60 -11.27
N SER A 239 -12.38 15.83 -11.43
CA SER A 239 -11.29 16.11 -12.37
C SER A 239 -11.79 16.16 -13.83
N PRO A 240 -11.01 16.68 -14.79
CA PRO A 240 -11.41 16.74 -16.19
C PRO A 240 -11.88 15.42 -16.79
N GLN A 241 -11.32 14.28 -16.36
CA GLN A 241 -11.74 12.93 -16.77
C GLN A 241 -12.74 12.28 -15.80
N GLY A 242 -13.04 12.92 -14.67
CA GLY A 242 -13.97 12.44 -13.64
C GLY A 242 -15.36 12.05 -14.14
N PRO A 243 -15.96 12.76 -15.11
CA PRO A 243 -17.26 12.36 -15.68
C PRO A 243 -17.27 10.96 -16.30
N LEU A 244 -16.20 10.54 -17.00
CA LEU A 244 -16.07 9.20 -17.59
C LEU A 244 -16.05 8.14 -16.49
N LEU A 245 -15.24 8.36 -15.45
CA LEU A 245 -15.15 7.46 -14.31
C LEU A 245 -16.48 7.35 -13.55
N LYS A 246 -17.19 8.47 -13.34
CA LYS A 246 -18.52 8.46 -12.71
C LYS A 246 -19.56 7.65 -13.50
N GLU A 247 -19.58 7.84 -14.82
CA GLU A 247 -20.49 7.10 -15.69
C GLU A 247 -20.19 5.60 -15.63
N TRP A 248 -18.90 5.25 -15.69
CA TRP A 248 -18.47 3.86 -15.60
C TRP A 248 -18.84 3.23 -14.25
N ILE A 249 -18.53 3.90 -13.12
CA ILE A 249 -18.91 3.41 -11.78
C ILE A 249 -20.43 3.23 -11.70
N GLY A 250 -21.22 4.15 -12.23
CA GLY A 250 -22.68 4.06 -12.22
C GLY A 250 -23.24 2.84 -12.99
N LYS A 251 -22.50 2.32 -13.97
CA LYS A 251 -22.88 1.12 -14.75
C LYS A 251 -22.45 -0.18 -14.07
N HIS A 252 -21.26 -0.19 -13.45
CA HIS A 252 -20.61 -1.43 -13.00
C HIS A 252 -20.60 -1.59 -11.49
N GLY A 253 -20.82 -0.52 -10.74
CA GLY A 253 -20.71 -0.54 -9.29
C GLY A 253 -21.32 0.66 -8.61
N SER A 254 -20.82 0.96 -7.41
CA SER A 254 -21.29 2.09 -6.61
C SER A 254 -20.18 2.64 -5.72
N VAL A 255 -20.28 3.93 -5.39
CA VAL A 255 -19.44 4.58 -4.39
C VAL A 255 -20.05 4.34 -3.02
N MET A 256 -19.44 3.51 -2.19
CA MET A 256 -19.90 3.23 -0.82
C MET A 256 -19.51 4.36 0.15
N ALA A 257 -18.25 4.81 0.07
CA ALA A 257 -17.76 5.85 0.95
C ALA A 257 -16.72 6.74 0.27
N VAL A 258 -16.68 8.00 0.70
CA VAL A 258 -15.63 8.98 0.41
C VAL A 258 -15.23 9.63 1.73
N ILE A 259 -13.98 9.42 2.15
CA ILE A 259 -13.43 9.98 3.38
C ILE A 259 -12.34 10.97 2.98
N THR A 260 -12.62 12.27 3.07
CA THR A 260 -11.62 13.30 2.78
C THR A 260 -10.63 13.41 3.92
N LEU A 261 -9.35 13.61 3.60
CA LEU A 261 -8.25 13.59 4.53
C LEU A 261 -7.72 15.00 4.79
N PRO A 262 -7.06 15.25 5.95
CA PRO A 262 -6.45 16.54 6.24
C PRO A 262 -5.39 16.90 5.19
N LYS A 263 -5.50 18.08 4.59
CA LYS A 263 -4.55 18.56 3.56
C LYS A 263 -3.11 18.65 4.07
N SER A 264 -2.91 18.81 5.36
CA SER A 264 -1.59 18.84 6.02
C SER A 264 -0.80 17.53 5.93
N LEU A 265 -1.44 16.42 5.54
CA LEU A 265 -0.79 15.13 5.37
C LEU A 265 -0.03 14.99 4.05
N PHE A 266 -0.39 15.77 3.06
CA PHE A 266 0.12 15.66 1.71
C PHE A 266 0.69 17.01 1.26
N ASN A 267 1.93 17.02 0.79
CA ASN A 267 2.67 18.26 0.50
C ASN A 267 2.12 19.06 -0.68
N ALA A 268 1.38 18.44 -1.60
CA ALA A 268 0.94 19.08 -2.83
C ALA A 268 -0.56 18.93 -3.11
N ASP A 269 -1.12 17.72 -2.97
CA ASP A 269 -2.45 17.41 -3.44
C ASP A 269 -3.32 16.80 -2.34
N ALA A 270 -4.52 17.35 -2.14
CA ALA A 270 -5.49 16.79 -1.22
C ALA A 270 -5.89 15.38 -1.69
N LYS A 271 -5.86 14.41 -0.76
CA LYS A 271 -6.29 13.03 -1.02
C LYS A 271 -7.53 12.67 -0.21
N ALA A 272 -8.25 11.69 -0.71
CA ALA A 272 -9.38 11.06 -0.04
C ALA A 272 -9.30 9.53 -0.17
N ILE A 273 -9.94 8.84 0.76
CA ILE A 273 -10.14 7.40 0.68
C ILE A 273 -11.50 7.15 0.00
N TYR A 274 -11.49 6.41 -1.09
CA TYR A 274 -12.67 5.99 -1.82
C TYR A 274 -12.91 4.50 -1.57
N VAL A 275 -14.12 4.15 -1.20
CA VAL A 275 -14.58 2.75 -1.11
C VAL A 275 -15.59 2.52 -2.22
N LEU A 276 -15.24 1.66 -3.17
CA LEU A 276 -16.08 1.31 -4.31
C LEU A 276 -16.55 -0.14 -4.18
N LYS A 277 -17.82 -0.40 -4.47
CA LYS A 277 -18.39 -1.74 -4.48
C LYS A 277 -18.65 -2.19 -5.91
N LYS A 278 -18.26 -3.40 -6.26
CA LYS A 278 -18.69 -4.04 -7.50
C LYS A 278 -20.14 -4.49 -7.36
N GLY A 279 -21.02 -3.85 -8.11
CA GLY A 279 -22.48 -4.05 -8.05
C GLY A 279 -23.25 -2.89 -7.42
N PRO A 280 -24.56 -3.03 -7.22
CA PRO A 280 -25.43 -1.94 -6.82
C PRO A 280 -25.15 -1.44 -5.40
N ALA A 281 -25.48 -0.17 -5.16
CA ALA A 281 -25.41 0.43 -3.84
C ALA A 281 -26.43 -0.21 -2.88
N ALA A 282 -25.99 -0.49 -1.66
CA ALA A 282 -26.86 -0.95 -0.56
C ALA A 282 -27.44 0.23 0.25
N HIS A 283 -26.79 1.39 0.19
CA HIS A 283 -27.15 2.61 0.93
C HIS A 283 -26.67 3.85 0.15
N ALA A 284 -27.01 5.05 0.61
CA ALA A 284 -26.44 6.29 0.09
C ALA A 284 -24.93 6.33 0.40
N THR A 285 -24.18 7.01 -0.46
CA THR A 285 -22.73 7.18 -0.25
C THR A 285 -22.45 7.83 1.09
N PHE A 286 -21.62 7.20 1.91
CA PHE A 286 -21.10 7.78 3.14
C PHE A 286 -20.00 8.80 2.79
N ALA A 287 -20.22 10.07 3.15
CA ALA A 287 -19.23 11.13 2.96
C ALA A 287 -18.81 11.69 4.32
N HIS A 288 -17.53 11.62 4.65
CA HIS A 288 -17.03 12.07 5.95
C HIS A 288 -15.72 12.84 5.81
N PRO A 289 -15.63 14.10 6.29
CA PRO A 289 -14.37 14.81 6.36
C PRO A 289 -13.63 14.40 7.65
N LEU A 290 -12.52 13.67 7.51
CA LEU A 290 -11.67 13.31 8.63
C LEU A 290 -10.70 14.45 8.92
N SER A 291 -10.87 15.13 10.03
CA SER A 291 -10.12 16.34 10.38
C SER A 291 -8.70 16.07 10.89
N SER A 292 -8.46 14.88 11.44
CA SER A 292 -7.16 14.47 11.99
C SER A 292 -7.02 12.95 11.95
N LEU A 293 -5.80 12.47 11.69
CA LEU A 293 -5.44 11.04 11.80
C LEU A 293 -4.80 10.69 13.15
N THR A 294 -4.58 11.66 14.00
CA THR A 294 -3.94 11.48 15.33
C THR A 294 -4.87 11.83 16.48
N ASP A 295 -5.95 12.54 16.20
CA ASP A 295 -6.95 12.86 17.21
C ASP A 295 -7.92 11.71 17.42
N ARG A 296 -7.92 11.18 18.63
CA ARG A 296 -8.72 10.01 19.00
C ARG A 296 -10.22 10.24 18.86
N GLU A 297 -10.71 11.42 19.26
CA GLU A 297 -12.14 11.74 19.19
C GLU A 297 -12.63 11.80 17.74
N SER A 298 -11.84 12.44 16.85
CA SER A 298 -12.12 12.50 15.42
C SER A 298 -12.21 11.11 14.79
N LEU A 299 -11.29 10.20 15.16
CA LEU A 299 -11.29 8.81 14.66
C LEU A 299 -12.47 8.00 15.21
N GLU A 300 -12.78 8.12 16.50
CA GLU A 300 -13.91 7.42 17.14
C GLU A 300 -15.25 7.84 16.49
N VAL A 301 -15.47 9.14 16.26
CA VAL A 301 -16.67 9.66 15.57
C VAL A 301 -16.77 9.07 14.15
N PHE A 302 -15.68 9.12 13.39
CA PHE A 302 -15.63 8.51 12.05
C PHE A 302 -16.02 7.03 12.08
N MET A 303 -15.38 6.25 12.95
CA MET A 303 -15.61 4.80 13.05
C MET A 303 -17.05 4.47 13.46
N GLU A 304 -17.64 5.23 14.39
CA GLU A 304 -19.03 5.05 14.78
C GLU A 304 -20.01 5.38 13.65
N GLU A 305 -19.82 6.51 12.96
CA GLU A 305 -20.69 6.92 11.86
C GLU A 305 -20.59 5.96 10.68
N PHE A 306 -19.37 5.54 10.31
CA PHE A 306 -19.13 4.55 9.28
C PHE A 306 -19.87 3.25 9.60
N THR A 307 -19.74 2.74 10.83
CA THR A 307 -20.37 1.50 11.28
C THR A 307 -21.91 1.57 11.25
N LYS A 308 -22.48 2.74 11.50
CA LYS A 308 -23.96 2.93 11.49
C LYS A 308 -24.53 2.98 10.08
N ILE A 309 -23.79 3.55 9.12
CA ILE A 309 -24.32 3.89 7.78
C ILE A 309 -23.90 2.86 6.74
N VAL A 310 -22.61 2.48 6.73
CA VAL A 310 -22.06 1.60 5.71
C VAL A 310 -22.27 0.14 6.13
N LYS A 311 -23.09 -0.57 5.35
CA LYS A 311 -23.37 -2.01 5.53
C LYS A 311 -23.15 -2.73 4.21
N LEU A 312 -22.77 -4.01 4.28
CA LEU A 312 -22.67 -4.86 3.09
C LEU A 312 -24.04 -5.09 2.44
#